data_2149176fee81b69b06e0b6cd761409f2
#
_entry.id   2149176fee81b69b06e0b6cd761409f2
#
_cell.length_a   1.000
_cell.length_b   1.000
_cell.length_c   1.000
_cell.angle_alpha   90.00
_cell.angle_beta   90.00
_cell.angle_gamma   90.00
#
_symmetry.space_group_name_H-M   'P 1'
#
loop_
_entity.id
_entity.type
_entity.pdbx_description
1 polymer ?
#
loop_
_entity_poly.entity_id
_entity_poly.type
_entity_poly.pdbx_seq_one_letter_code
_entity_poly.pdbx_strand_id
1 'polypeptide(L)'
;MEPIYLDNASTSFPKPPQVAQAMFDYVTGCGCNIGRGGYEGAYQAEETVLRTRQQLCRLFHGPDSRCVAFTKNITESLNVLLKGLLRPGDHVLVSAMEHNAVMRPLTQLTRRGVTFDRIPCRPDGTLMTERLPGLLRENTRAVVMLHASNVCGTLLPAAEVGAFCRENGLLFLLDTAQTAGAFPIDMEAIGADALAFTGHKGLMGPQGTGGFLLRPELAAELEPLLSGGTGSASHSEEVPSFLPDRFEAGTLNLPGIMGLHAALTWLEEAGIDAIRAHEQALTDRFLRGAASIPNLRLVGLAGAENRAAVVPVVPENTDLSLIHI
;
A
#
# COMPACT_ATOMS: atom_id res chain seq x y z
N MET A 1 12.79 -24.63 -21.40
CA MET A 1 12.71 -24.31 -19.97
C MET A 1 11.70 -23.21 -19.81
N GLU A 2 10.79 -23.36 -18.88
CA GLU A 2 9.92 -22.24 -18.53
C GLU A 2 10.74 -21.12 -17.90
N PRO A 3 10.45 -19.85 -18.20
CA PRO A 3 11.18 -18.74 -17.60
C PRO A 3 10.92 -18.68 -16.09
N ILE A 4 11.96 -18.45 -15.30
CA ILE A 4 11.87 -18.26 -13.86
C ILE A 4 11.57 -16.76 -13.62
N TYR A 5 10.41 -16.46 -13.02
CA TYR A 5 10.04 -15.09 -12.67
C TYR A 5 10.50 -14.75 -11.26
N LEU A 6 11.39 -13.77 -11.13
CA LEU A 6 11.99 -13.33 -9.85
C LEU A 6 11.65 -11.87 -9.50
N ASP A 7 10.72 -11.22 -10.22
CA ASP A 7 10.39 -9.81 -10.06
C ASP A 7 9.04 -9.58 -9.35
N ASN A 8 8.68 -10.46 -8.41
CA ASN A 8 7.42 -10.37 -7.68
C ASN A 8 7.29 -9.08 -6.81
N ALA A 9 8.40 -8.46 -6.44
CA ALA A 9 8.41 -7.19 -5.72
C ALA A 9 7.90 -6.01 -6.58
N SER A 10 8.01 -6.10 -7.91
CA SER A 10 7.42 -5.16 -8.86
C SER A 10 5.94 -5.45 -9.05
N THR A 11 5.59 -6.69 -9.35
CA THR A 11 4.22 -7.19 -9.49
C THR A 11 4.22 -8.71 -9.34
N SER A 12 3.26 -9.28 -8.61
CA SER A 12 3.17 -10.73 -8.45
C SER A 12 2.77 -11.42 -9.75
N PHE A 13 3.43 -12.55 -10.06
CA PHE A 13 3.11 -13.40 -11.22
C PHE A 13 3.56 -14.85 -10.94
N PRO A 14 2.74 -15.88 -11.29
CA PRO A 14 1.38 -15.76 -11.84
C PRO A 14 0.36 -15.27 -10.81
N LYS A 15 -0.77 -14.78 -11.30
CA LYS A 15 -1.95 -14.49 -10.46
C LYS A 15 -2.77 -15.76 -10.23
N PRO A 16 -3.56 -15.86 -9.15
CA PRO A 16 -4.57 -16.89 -9.04
C PRO A 16 -5.50 -16.89 -10.26
N PRO A 17 -5.82 -18.04 -10.88
CA PRO A 17 -6.62 -18.09 -12.10
C PRO A 17 -7.98 -17.40 -11.98
N GLN A 18 -8.56 -17.41 -10.78
CA GLN A 18 -9.85 -16.77 -10.48
C GLN A 18 -9.84 -15.26 -10.72
N VAL A 19 -8.65 -14.61 -10.63
CA VAL A 19 -8.52 -13.17 -10.88
C VAL A 19 -8.84 -12.81 -12.32
N ALA A 20 -8.21 -13.51 -13.27
CA ALA A 20 -8.47 -13.28 -14.69
C ALA A 20 -9.90 -13.68 -15.06
N GLN A 21 -10.41 -14.79 -14.51
CA GLN A 21 -11.77 -15.26 -14.76
C GLN A 21 -12.82 -14.24 -14.29
N ALA A 22 -12.70 -13.72 -13.07
CA ALA A 22 -13.64 -12.72 -12.56
C ALA A 22 -13.67 -11.43 -13.39
N MET A 23 -12.52 -10.99 -13.88
CA MET A 23 -12.44 -9.84 -14.79
C MET A 23 -13.12 -10.13 -16.14
N PHE A 24 -12.86 -11.31 -16.72
CA PHE A 24 -13.45 -11.75 -17.97
C PHE A 24 -14.99 -11.87 -17.86
N ASP A 25 -15.48 -12.53 -16.81
CA ASP A 25 -16.91 -12.74 -16.59
C ASP A 25 -17.65 -11.41 -16.42
N TYR A 26 -17.05 -10.46 -15.70
CA TYR A 26 -17.63 -9.13 -15.55
C TYR A 26 -17.71 -8.39 -16.88
N VAL A 27 -16.66 -8.37 -17.68
CA VAL A 27 -16.61 -7.63 -18.95
C VAL A 27 -17.55 -8.24 -19.99
N THR A 28 -17.69 -9.56 -20.00
CA THR A 28 -18.50 -10.26 -21.01
C THR A 28 -19.95 -10.51 -20.58
N GLY A 29 -20.22 -10.63 -19.29
CA GLY A 29 -21.53 -11.01 -18.76
C GLY A 29 -22.35 -9.87 -18.17
N CYS A 30 -21.68 -8.90 -17.51
CA CYS A 30 -22.37 -7.82 -16.80
C CYS A 30 -22.05 -6.43 -17.39
N GLY A 31 -20.78 -6.00 -17.31
CA GLY A 31 -20.28 -4.73 -17.88
C GLY A 31 -21.01 -3.46 -17.44
N CYS A 32 -21.82 -3.52 -16.39
CA CYS A 32 -22.64 -2.40 -15.92
C CYS A 32 -21.85 -1.45 -15.03
N ASN A 33 -22.31 -0.19 -14.91
CA ASN A 33 -21.81 0.75 -13.91
C ASN A 33 -22.65 0.66 -12.61
N ILE A 34 -22.05 1.02 -11.48
CA ILE A 34 -22.70 1.10 -10.17
C ILE A 34 -23.18 2.53 -9.87
N GLY A 35 -24.05 2.66 -8.85
CA GLY A 35 -24.50 3.94 -8.31
C GLY A 35 -25.66 4.62 -9.06
N ARG A 36 -26.05 4.15 -10.26
CA ARG A 36 -27.16 4.72 -11.05
C ARG A 36 -28.10 3.69 -11.68
N GLY A 37 -27.73 2.43 -11.73
CA GLY A 37 -28.51 1.38 -12.37
C GLY A 37 -29.50 0.73 -11.39
N GLY A 38 -30.80 0.75 -11.70
CA GLY A 38 -31.84 0.06 -10.93
C GLY A 38 -32.14 -1.34 -11.47
N TYR A 39 -31.13 -2.13 -11.85
CA TYR A 39 -31.27 -3.46 -12.40
C TYR A 39 -30.28 -4.45 -11.78
N GLU A 40 -30.61 -5.75 -11.87
CA GLU A 40 -29.93 -6.84 -11.16
C GLU A 40 -28.41 -6.81 -11.30
N GLY A 41 -27.87 -6.65 -12.52
CA GLY A 41 -26.42 -6.63 -12.74
C GLY A 41 -25.70 -5.46 -12.04
N ALA A 42 -26.35 -4.28 -11.94
CA ALA A 42 -25.79 -3.15 -11.20
C ALA A 42 -25.73 -3.43 -9.69
N TYR A 43 -26.79 -4.03 -9.15
CA TYR A 43 -26.83 -4.41 -7.72
C TYR A 43 -25.77 -5.47 -7.38
N GLN A 44 -25.61 -6.49 -8.23
CA GLN A 44 -24.58 -7.53 -8.04
C GLN A 44 -23.17 -6.95 -8.09
N ALA A 45 -22.92 -6.01 -9.02
CA ALA A 45 -21.63 -5.33 -9.09
C ALA A 45 -21.37 -4.45 -7.85
N GLU A 46 -22.37 -3.71 -7.38
CA GLU A 46 -22.28 -2.88 -6.18
C GLU A 46 -22.05 -3.73 -4.94
N GLU A 47 -22.75 -4.86 -4.81
CA GLU A 47 -22.53 -5.82 -3.72
C GLU A 47 -21.09 -6.35 -3.73
N THR A 48 -20.53 -6.70 -4.90
CA THR A 48 -19.15 -7.18 -5.01
C THR A 48 -18.15 -6.09 -4.59
N VAL A 49 -18.38 -4.83 -4.99
CA VAL A 49 -17.57 -3.69 -4.55
C VAL A 49 -17.62 -3.54 -3.02
N LEU A 50 -18.82 -3.61 -2.42
CA LEU A 50 -18.99 -3.56 -0.97
C LEU A 50 -18.27 -4.72 -0.26
N ARG A 51 -18.42 -5.94 -0.76
CA ARG A 51 -17.72 -7.13 -0.22
C ARG A 51 -16.20 -6.97 -0.30
N THR A 52 -15.69 -6.41 -1.39
CA THR A 52 -14.25 -6.13 -1.55
C THR A 52 -13.75 -5.14 -0.49
N ARG A 53 -14.52 -4.07 -0.21
CA ARG A 53 -14.20 -3.16 0.90
C ARG A 53 -14.21 -3.86 2.26
N GLN A 54 -15.19 -4.72 2.49
CA GLN A 54 -15.27 -5.50 3.74
C GLN A 54 -14.10 -6.47 3.89
N GLN A 55 -13.64 -7.12 2.80
CA GLN A 55 -12.45 -7.97 2.81
C GLN A 55 -11.19 -7.15 3.16
N LEU A 56 -10.98 -6.01 2.52
CA LEU A 56 -9.85 -5.12 2.82
C LEU A 56 -9.92 -4.58 4.26
N CYS A 57 -11.10 -4.18 4.72
CA CYS A 57 -11.30 -3.73 6.09
C CYS A 57 -10.95 -4.82 7.11
N ARG A 58 -11.38 -6.06 6.88
CA ARG A 58 -11.01 -7.21 7.74
C ARG A 58 -9.52 -7.50 7.67
N LEU A 59 -8.94 -7.52 6.46
CA LEU A 59 -7.52 -7.84 6.24
C LEU A 59 -6.58 -6.89 7.00
N PHE A 60 -6.96 -5.61 7.10
CA PHE A 60 -6.16 -4.58 7.74
C PHE A 60 -6.66 -4.19 9.14
N HIS A 61 -7.68 -4.88 9.67
CA HIS A 61 -8.34 -4.51 10.93
C HIS A 61 -8.74 -3.01 10.96
N GLY A 62 -9.33 -2.57 9.83
CA GLY A 62 -9.81 -1.20 9.70
C GLY A 62 -11.10 -0.94 10.47
N PRO A 63 -11.45 0.33 10.77
CA PRO A 63 -12.58 0.67 11.63
C PRO A 63 -13.95 0.41 10.99
N ASP A 64 -14.08 0.63 9.68
CA ASP A 64 -15.33 0.47 8.92
C ASP A 64 -15.00 0.28 7.43
N SER A 65 -15.74 -0.55 6.73
CA SER A 65 -15.56 -0.78 5.30
C SER A 65 -15.80 0.46 4.45
N ARG A 66 -16.59 1.43 4.91
CA ARG A 66 -16.77 2.74 4.27
C ARG A 66 -15.48 3.56 4.25
N CYS A 67 -14.56 3.30 5.19
CA CYS A 67 -13.26 3.98 5.27
C CYS A 67 -12.24 3.46 4.26
N VAL A 68 -12.60 2.46 3.45
CA VAL A 68 -11.80 1.98 2.32
C VAL A 68 -12.13 2.80 1.09
N ALA A 69 -11.19 3.54 0.54
CA ALA A 69 -11.34 4.25 -0.73
C ALA A 69 -10.47 3.61 -1.82
N PHE A 70 -11.05 3.33 -2.99
CA PHE A 70 -10.33 2.78 -4.13
C PHE A 70 -9.61 3.86 -4.93
N THR A 71 -8.43 3.52 -5.40
CA THR A 71 -7.62 4.29 -6.34
C THR A 71 -7.06 3.37 -7.42
N LYS A 72 -6.38 3.94 -8.41
CA LYS A 72 -5.74 3.14 -9.47
C LYS A 72 -4.48 2.40 -8.99
N ASN A 73 -3.84 2.91 -7.95
CA ASN A 73 -2.59 2.37 -7.39
C ASN A 73 -2.21 3.13 -6.13
N ILE A 74 -1.27 2.58 -5.36
CA ILE A 74 -0.79 3.21 -4.12
C ILE A 74 -0.16 4.60 -4.32
N THR A 75 0.40 4.90 -5.49
CA THR A 75 0.94 6.24 -5.78
C THR A 75 -0.17 7.28 -5.76
N GLU A 76 -1.33 6.98 -6.34
CA GLU A 76 -2.50 7.85 -6.27
C GLU A 76 -3.01 7.97 -4.83
N SER A 77 -3.12 6.85 -4.09
CA SER A 77 -3.49 6.84 -2.67
C SER A 77 -2.62 7.77 -1.84
N LEU A 78 -1.29 7.65 -1.96
CA LEU A 78 -0.34 8.48 -1.23
C LEU A 78 -0.42 9.96 -1.64
N ASN A 79 -0.70 10.26 -2.91
CA ASN A 79 -0.95 11.64 -3.33
C ASN A 79 -2.23 12.21 -2.72
N VAL A 80 -3.32 11.41 -2.65
CA VAL A 80 -4.56 11.82 -1.98
C VAL A 80 -4.28 12.12 -0.50
N LEU A 81 -3.64 11.20 0.20
CA LEU A 81 -3.35 11.35 1.62
C LEU A 81 -2.43 12.54 1.89
N LEU A 82 -1.28 12.63 1.21
CA LEU A 82 -0.29 13.67 1.49
C LEU A 82 -0.76 15.07 1.06
N LYS A 83 -1.32 15.20 -0.14
CA LYS A 83 -1.75 16.51 -0.66
C LYS A 83 -3.09 16.95 -0.06
N GLY A 84 -3.93 16.00 0.34
CA GLY A 84 -5.18 16.29 1.03
C GLY A 84 -4.97 16.70 2.49
N LEU A 85 -3.93 16.18 3.15
CA LEU A 85 -3.67 16.44 4.56
C LEU A 85 -2.79 17.67 4.81
N LEU A 86 -1.66 17.75 4.11
CA LEU A 86 -0.58 18.68 4.47
C LEU A 86 -0.84 20.11 3.99
N ARG A 87 -0.57 21.06 4.87
CA ARG A 87 -0.76 22.49 4.67
C ARG A 87 0.57 23.25 4.72
N PRO A 88 0.65 24.47 4.16
CA PRO A 88 1.81 25.33 4.34
C PRO A 88 2.15 25.53 5.82
N GLY A 89 3.40 25.34 6.16
CA GLY A 89 3.89 25.40 7.54
C GLY A 89 4.00 24.05 8.23
N ASP A 90 3.38 22.98 7.71
CA ASP A 90 3.50 21.63 8.29
C ASP A 90 4.92 21.07 8.12
N HIS A 91 5.34 20.31 9.12
CA HIS A 91 6.54 19.48 9.09
C HIS A 91 6.17 18.00 9.13
N VAL A 92 6.89 17.16 8.36
CA VAL A 92 6.65 15.72 8.25
C VAL A 92 7.95 14.94 8.50
N LEU A 93 7.87 13.88 9.28
CA LEU A 93 8.96 12.91 9.40
C LEU A 93 8.73 11.76 8.42
N VAL A 94 9.77 11.37 7.68
CA VAL A 94 9.72 10.24 6.74
C VAL A 94 10.91 9.32 6.98
N SER A 95 10.78 8.03 6.69
CA SER A 95 11.95 7.16 6.74
C SER A 95 12.96 7.52 5.65
N ALA A 96 14.25 7.23 5.86
CA ALA A 96 15.26 7.41 4.82
C ALA A 96 15.11 6.42 3.65
N MET A 97 14.22 5.42 3.80
CA MET A 97 13.99 4.34 2.84
C MET A 97 12.75 4.56 1.95
N GLU A 98 12.10 5.72 2.04
CA GLU A 98 10.84 5.98 1.36
C GLU A 98 10.89 5.82 -0.16
N HIS A 99 9.83 5.22 -0.69
CA HIS A 99 9.62 5.13 -2.12
C HIS A 99 9.29 6.51 -2.75
N ASN A 100 9.58 6.66 -4.03
CA ASN A 100 9.26 7.90 -4.77
C ASN A 100 7.76 8.26 -4.78
N ALA A 101 6.87 7.32 -4.51
CA ALA A 101 5.44 7.58 -4.34
C ALA A 101 5.13 8.49 -3.13
N VAL A 102 6.01 8.49 -2.11
CA VAL A 102 6.00 9.41 -0.97
C VAL A 102 6.88 10.62 -1.26
N MET A 103 8.13 10.41 -1.68
CA MET A 103 9.12 11.49 -1.75
C MET A 103 8.80 12.55 -2.82
N ARG A 104 8.28 12.15 -3.99
CA ARG A 104 7.95 13.11 -5.06
C ARG A 104 6.78 14.04 -4.70
N PRO A 105 5.65 13.55 -4.17
CA PRO A 105 4.59 14.44 -3.64
C PRO A 105 5.10 15.37 -2.53
N LEU A 106 5.89 14.87 -1.58
CA LEU A 106 6.48 15.73 -0.53
C LEU A 106 7.39 16.79 -1.11
N THR A 107 8.26 16.43 -2.06
CA THR A 107 9.10 17.44 -2.77
C THR A 107 8.27 18.48 -3.52
N GLN A 108 7.10 18.11 -4.07
CA GLN A 108 6.18 19.11 -4.64
C GLN A 108 5.60 20.03 -3.57
N LEU A 109 5.24 19.47 -2.41
CA LEU A 109 4.65 20.21 -1.30
C LEU A 109 5.66 21.17 -0.62
N THR A 110 6.98 20.92 -0.70
CA THR A 110 7.96 21.89 -0.20
C THR A 110 7.87 23.25 -0.89
N ARG A 111 7.46 23.26 -2.16
CA ARG A 111 7.21 24.52 -2.90
C ARG A 111 5.99 25.28 -2.40
N ARG A 112 5.17 24.63 -1.54
CA ARG A 112 4.00 25.21 -0.89
C ARG A 112 4.22 25.48 0.61
N GLY A 113 5.46 25.35 1.09
CA GLY A 113 5.82 25.64 2.48
C GLY A 113 5.74 24.47 3.44
N VAL A 114 5.52 23.23 2.96
CA VAL A 114 5.68 22.01 3.78
C VAL A 114 7.18 21.70 3.90
N THR A 115 7.60 21.23 5.07
CA THR A 115 8.98 20.77 5.30
C THR A 115 9.01 19.31 5.72
N PHE A 116 10.13 18.62 5.52
CA PHE A 116 10.28 17.26 6.03
C PHE A 116 11.72 16.95 6.43
N ASP A 117 11.86 16.06 7.41
CA ASP A 117 13.14 15.46 7.80
C ASP A 117 13.10 13.94 7.62
N ARG A 118 14.27 13.35 7.39
CA ARG A 118 14.40 11.90 7.25
C ARG A 118 14.85 11.28 8.58
N ILE A 119 14.10 10.28 9.03
CA ILE A 119 14.50 9.37 10.10
C ILE A 119 15.60 8.47 9.51
N PRO A 120 16.83 8.52 10.02
CA PRO A 120 17.92 7.75 9.44
C PRO A 120 17.72 6.24 9.59
N CYS A 121 18.32 5.48 8.67
CA CYS A 121 18.36 4.03 8.72
C CYS A 121 19.81 3.54 8.80
N ARG A 122 20.02 2.36 9.36
CA ARG A 122 21.30 1.65 9.34
C ARG A 122 21.57 1.12 7.91
N PRO A 123 22.79 0.71 7.60
CA PRO A 123 23.12 0.18 6.25
C PRO A 123 22.29 -1.03 5.81
N ASP A 124 21.73 -1.80 6.75
CA ASP A 124 20.83 -2.92 6.50
C ASP A 124 19.37 -2.53 6.29
N GLY A 125 19.05 -1.22 6.34
CA GLY A 125 17.72 -0.66 6.21
C GLY A 125 16.95 -0.56 7.52
N THR A 126 17.49 -1.00 8.65
CA THR A 126 16.83 -0.89 9.97
C THR A 126 16.64 0.58 10.36
N LEU A 127 15.42 0.98 10.68
CA LEU A 127 15.10 2.34 11.11
C LEU A 127 15.71 2.66 12.47
N MET A 128 16.29 3.84 12.60
CA MET A 128 16.86 4.32 13.86
C MET A 128 15.80 5.10 14.66
N THR A 129 14.87 4.36 15.29
CA THR A 129 13.75 4.94 16.04
C THR A 129 14.20 5.81 17.21
N GLU A 130 15.36 5.53 17.76
CA GLU A 130 16.00 6.35 18.80
C GLU A 130 16.29 7.80 18.37
N ARG A 131 16.21 8.07 17.06
CA ARG A 131 16.37 9.42 16.51
C ARG A 131 15.08 10.23 16.43
N LEU A 132 13.92 9.58 16.53
CA LEU A 132 12.62 10.23 16.41
C LEU A 132 12.44 11.44 17.35
N PRO A 133 12.73 11.35 18.66
CA PRO A 133 12.52 12.49 19.55
C PRO A 133 13.33 13.73 19.17
N GLY A 134 14.55 13.54 18.66
CA GLY A 134 15.43 14.64 18.24
C GLY A 134 15.06 15.30 16.91
N LEU A 135 14.13 14.70 16.15
CA LEU A 135 13.63 15.23 14.87
C LEU A 135 12.30 15.96 15.01
N LEU A 136 11.65 15.88 16.18
CA LEU A 136 10.38 16.59 16.42
C LEU A 136 10.57 18.10 16.36
N ARG A 137 9.58 18.77 15.77
CA ARG A 137 9.41 20.22 15.76
C ARG A 137 8.00 20.55 16.27
N GLU A 138 7.78 21.77 16.75
CA GLU A 138 6.47 22.23 17.21
C GLU A 138 5.37 22.09 16.12
N ASN A 139 5.76 22.21 14.87
CA ASN A 139 4.88 22.09 13.70
C ASN A 139 4.93 20.70 13.03
N THR A 140 5.49 19.68 13.69
CA THR A 140 5.45 18.30 13.15
C THR A 140 4.02 17.80 13.15
N ARG A 141 3.50 17.49 11.98
CA ARG A 141 2.11 17.07 11.74
C ARG A 141 1.95 15.56 11.67
N ALA A 142 2.88 14.90 11.01
CA ALA A 142 2.75 13.48 10.69
C ALA A 142 4.09 12.77 10.57
N VAL A 143 4.06 11.45 10.76
CA VAL A 143 5.07 10.51 10.29
C VAL A 143 4.51 9.74 9.10
N VAL A 144 5.28 9.64 8.01
CA VAL A 144 4.93 8.83 6.83
C VAL A 144 6.02 7.80 6.62
N MET A 145 5.64 6.53 6.60
CA MET A 145 6.62 5.45 6.57
C MET A 145 6.15 4.28 5.72
N LEU A 146 7.05 3.74 4.90
CA LEU A 146 6.82 2.42 4.30
C LEU A 146 6.94 1.33 5.36
N HIS A 147 6.11 0.29 5.26
CA HIS A 147 6.14 -0.83 6.20
C HIS A 147 7.30 -1.79 5.92
N ALA A 148 7.67 -1.97 4.65
CA ALA A 148 8.89 -2.68 4.27
C ALA A 148 9.54 -2.04 3.05
N SER A 149 10.88 -2.04 3.02
CA SER A 149 11.65 -1.47 1.91
C SER A 149 11.49 -2.30 0.63
N ASN A 150 11.12 -1.64 -0.45
CA ASN A 150 11.11 -2.25 -1.79
C ASN A 150 12.52 -2.48 -2.36
N VAL A 151 13.56 -1.99 -1.69
CA VAL A 151 14.96 -2.13 -2.11
C VAL A 151 15.65 -3.27 -1.35
N CYS A 152 15.61 -3.26 -0.02
CA CYS A 152 16.33 -4.25 0.79
C CYS A 152 15.39 -5.22 1.53
N GLY A 153 14.08 -5.08 1.41
CA GLY A 153 13.10 -5.94 2.06
C GLY A 153 12.94 -5.71 3.56
N THR A 154 13.80 -4.95 4.21
CA THR A 154 13.77 -4.72 5.66
C THR A 154 12.42 -4.19 6.10
N LEU A 155 11.79 -4.88 7.07
CA LEU A 155 10.55 -4.48 7.71
C LEU A 155 10.85 -3.38 8.73
N LEU A 156 10.12 -2.28 8.66
CA LEU A 156 10.26 -1.16 9.58
C LEU A 156 9.33 -1.34 10.78
N PRO A 157 9.71 -0.86 11.98
CA PRO A 157 9.00 -1.12 13.24
C PRO A 157 7.73 -0.25 13.37
N ALA A 158 6.69 -0.58 12.58
CA ALA A 158 5.47 0.23 12.47
C ALA A 158 4.76 0.44 13.82
N ALA A 159 4.69 -0.60 14.66
CA ALA A 159 4.05 -0.49 15.98
C ALA A 159 4.79 0.47 16.93
N GLU A 160 6.13 0.48 16.90
CA GLU A 160 6.95 1.40 17.70
C GLU A 160 6.76 2.85 17.22
N VAL A 161 6.80 3.07 15.91
CA VAL A 161 6.57 4.39 15.31
C VAL A 161 5.14 4.87 15.58
N GLY A 162 4.15 4.00 15.47
CA GLY A 162 2.76 4.35 15.78
C GLY A 162 2.53 4.69 17.25
N ALA A 163 3.21 3.98 18.19
CA ALA A 163 3.20 4.34 19.60
C ALA A 163 3.79 5.73 19.83
N PHE A 164 4.96 6.01 19.22
CA PHE A 164 5.57 7.33 19.27
C PHE A 164 4.64 8.43 18.71
N CYS A 165 3.96 8.17 17.61
CA CYS A 165 3.02 9.14 17.02
C CYS A 165 1.85 9.44 17.99
N ARG A 166 1.26 8.42 18.60
CA ARG A 166 0.18 8.59 19.60
C ARG A 166 0.62 9.42 20.81
N GLU A 167 1.82 9.13 21.34
CA GLU A 167 2.38 9.85 22.50
C GLU A 167 2.63 11.33 22.22
N ASN A 168 2.90 11.69 20.96
CA ASN A 168 3.24 13.04 20.55
C ASN A 168 2.11 13.75 19.78
N GLY A 169 0.92 13.16 19.67
CA GLY A 169 -0.22 13.74 18.95
C GLY A 169 -0.01 13.90 17.44
N LEU A 170 0.81 13.03 16.83
CA LEU A 170 1.12 13.03 15.40
C LEU A 170 0.25 12.03 14.66
N LEU A 171 -0.04 12.33 13.41
CA LEU A 171 -0.67 11.39 12.50
C LEU A 171 0.37 10.38 11.97
N PHE A 172 -0.05 9.13 11.80
CA PHE A 172 0.78 8.07 11.23
C PHE A 172 0.19 7.52 9.94
N LEU A 173 0.88 7.74 8.80
CA LEU A 173 0.52 7.25 7.48
C LEU A 173 1.45 6.11 7.06
N LEU A 174 0.90 4.94 6.77
CA LEU A 174 1.66 3.72 6.46
C LEU A 174 1.51 3.30 4.99
N ASP A 175 2.64 3.21 4.28
CA ASP A 175 2.71 2.61 2.93
C ASP A 175 2.91 1.10 3.05
N THR A 176 1.91 0.30 2.68
CA THR A 176 1.93 -1.16 2.79
C THR A 176 2.21 -1.87 1.46
N ALA A 177 2.76 -1.17 0.46
CA ALA A 177 2.96 -1.72 -0.89
C ALA A 177 3.70 -3.07 -0.94
N GLN A 178 4.62 -3.31 -0.02
CA GLN A 178 5.43 -4.54 0.02
C GLN A 178 4.95 -5.56 1.07
N THR A 179 3.96 -5.21 1.88
CA THR A 179 3.55 -6.04 3.02
C THR A 179 2.08 -6.47 2.96
N ALA A 180 1.22 -5.67 2.32
CA ALA A 180 -0.19 -6.04 2.13
C ALA A 180 -0.32 -7.38 1.41
N GLY A 181 -0.98 -8.35 2.03
CA GLY A 181 -1.16 -9.70 1.52
C GLY A 181 -0.02 -10.69 1.83
N ALA A 182 1.11 -10.21 2.36
CA ALA A 182 2.27 -11.03 2.74
C ALA A 182 2.57 -11.00 4.24
N PHE A 183 2.07 -9.99 4.95
CA PHE A 183 2.23 -9.84 6.40
C PHE A 183 0.89 -9.53 7.04
N PRO A 184 0.65 -10.01 8.27
CA PRO A 184 -0.44 -9.51 9.10
C PRO A 184 -0.25 -8.02 9.37
N ILE A 185 -1.28 -7.23 9.10
CA ILE A 185 -1.27 -5.78 9.35
C ILE A 185 -2.54 -5.45 10.13
N ASP A 186 -2.38 -5.01 11.35
CA ASP A 186 -3.45 -4.54 12.20
C ASP A 186 -3.32 -3.02 12.36
N MET A 187 -4.16 -2.29 11.63
CA MET A 187 -4.14 -0.82 11.58
C MET A 187 -4.36 -0.21 12.98
N GLU A 188 -5.25 -0.81 13.78
CA GLU A 188 -5.57 -0.33 15.12
C GLU A 188 -4.41 -0.58 16.09
N ALA A 189 -3.87 -1.81 16.13
CA ALA A 189 -2.75 -2.17 17.00
C ALA A 189 -1.49 -1.37 16.66
N ILE A 190 -1.19 -1.19 15.38
CA ILE A 190 -0.09 -0.34 14.89
C ILE A 190 -0.34 1.13 15.26
N GLY A 191 -1.60 1.56 15.29
CA GLY A 191 -1.97 2.96 15.51
C GLY A 191 -1.76 3.83 14.29
N ALA A 192 -1.96 3.27 13.10
CA ALA A 192 -1.94 4.04 11.87
C ALA A 192 -3.27 4.80 11.70
N ASP A 193 -3.19 6.08 11.34
CA ASP A 193 -4.37 6.92 11.03
C ASP A 193 -4.84 6.70 9.60
N ALA A 194 -3.91 6.36 8.70
CA ALA A 194 -4.22 5.85 7.37
C ALA A 194 -3.16 4.84 6.91
N LEU A 195 -3.57 3.90 6.07
CA LEU A 195 -2.68 3.02 5.34
C LEU A 195 -3.05 3.00 3.85
N ALA A 196 -2.03 2.92 3.00
CA ALA A 196 -2.20 2.84 1.55
C ALA A 196 -1.73 1.48 1.04
N PHE A 197 -2.44 0.92 0.04
CA PHE A 197 -2.14 -0.39 -0.55
C PHE A 197 -2.20 -0.38 -2.08
N THR A 198 -1.61 -1.39 -2.70
CA THR A 198 -1.74 -1.67 -4.14
C THR A 198 -2.19 -3.10 -4.38
N GLY A 199 -3.13 -3.30 -5.32
CA GLY A 199 -3.72 -4.62 -5.55
C GLY A 199 -2.79 -5.62 -6.25
N HIS A 200 -1.85 -5.14 -7.06
CA HIS A 200 -1.09 -6.00 -7.99
C HIS A 200 0.16 -6.67 -7.42
N LYS A 201 0.50 -6.43 -6.14
CA LYS A 201 1.63 -7.06 -5.45
C LYS A 201 1.15 -8.20 -4.55
N GLY A 202 1.48 -8.21 -3.27
CA GLY A 202 1.12 -9.28 -2.35
C GLY A 202 -0.39 -9.52 -2.22
N LEU A 203 -1.24 -8.55 -2.53
CA LEU A 203 -2.69 -8.77 -2.64
C LEU A 203 -3.12 -9.63 -3.85
N MET A 204 -2.19 -10.03 -4.72
CA MET A 204 -2.41 -10.94 -5.87
C MET A 204 -3.45 -10.47 -6.89
N GLY A 205 -3.98 -9.27 -6.77
CA GLY A 205 -4.97 -8.67 -7.66
C GLY A 205 -4.38 -8.10 -8.95
N PRO A 206 -5.21 -7.54 -9.85
CA PRO A 206 -4.74 -6.97 -11.10
C PRO A 206 -4.06 -5.62 -10.92
N GLN A 207 -3.27 -5.21 -11.91
CA GLN A 207 -2.78 -3.84 -12.04
C GLN A 207 -3.97 -2.88 -12.22
N GLY A 208 -3.77 -1.58 -11.90
CA GLY A 208 -4.83 -0.58 -11.99
C GLY A 208 -5.81 -0.65 -10.81
N THR A 209 -5.45 -1.35 -9.73
CA THR A 209 -6.18 -1.39 -8.45
C THR A 209 -5.26 -1.00 -7.30
N GLY A 210 -5.78 -0.23 -6.40
CA GLY A 210 -5.17 0.19 -5.17
C GLY A 210 -6.19 0.90 -4.29
N GLY A 211 -5.75 1.46 -3.21
CA GLY A 211 -6.64 2.17 -2.30
C GLY A 211 -5.92 2.58 -1.01
N PHE A 212 -6.71 3.12 -0.13
CA PHE A 212 -6.29 3.44 1.22
C PHE A 212 -7.44 3.21 2.20
N LEU A 213 -7.08 2.95 3.44
CA LEU A 213 -7.97 2.99 4.58
C LEU A 213 -7.55 4.17 5.45
N LEU A 214 -8.51 4.80 6.09
CA LEU A 214 -8.24 5.89 7.03
C LEU A 214 -9.24 5.85 8.19
N ARG A 215 -8.89 6.49 9.30
CA ARG A 215 -9.83 6.70 10.39
C ARG A 215 -10.91 7.71 9.96
N PRO A 216 -12.16 7.54 10.39
CA PRO A 216 -13.25 8.45 10.02
C PRO A 216 -12.97 9.92 10.33
N GLU A 217 -12.30 10.17 11.46
CA GLU A 217 -11.96 11.53 11.93
C GLU A 217 -10.99 12.21 10.95
N LEU A 218 -10.01 11.46 10.43
CA LEU A 218 -9.06 11.97 9.47
C LEU A 218 -9.71 12.33 8.13
N ALA A 219 -10.78 11.64 7.74
CA ALA A 219 -11.47 11.91 6.49
C ALA A 219 -12.01 13.34 6.38
N ALA A 220 -12.44 13.91 7.49
CA ALA A 220 -12.95 15.28 7.54
C ALA A 220 -11.85 16.34 7.32
N GLU A 221 -10.60 16.02 7.69
CA GLU A 221 -9.45 16.91 7.56
C GLU A 221 -8.82 16.90 6.16
N LEU A 222 -9.02 15.80 5.41
CA LEU A 222 -8.44 15.65 4.08
C LEU A 222 -9.25 16.37 3.00
N GLU A 223 -8.59 17.19 2.20
CA GLU A 223 -9.15 17.69 0.97
C GLU A 223 -9.06 16.64 -0.14
N PRO A 224 -10.16 16.35 -0.85
CA PRO A 224 -10.10 15.45 -2.00
C PRO A 224 -9.14 15.98 -3.08
N LEU A 225 -8.27 15.11 -3.59
CA LEU A 225 -7.35 15.47 -4.67
C LEU A 225 -8.08 15.66 -6.01
N LEU A 226 -9.15 14.87 -6.21
CA LEU A 226 -9.98 14.87 -7.40
C LEU A 226 -11.41 15.23 -7.00
N SER A 227 -12.04 16.11 -7.74
CA SER A 227 -13.44 16.46 -7.61
C SER A 227 -14.18 16.08 -8.87
N GLY A 228 -15.39 15.53 -8.72
CA GLY A 228 -16.22 15.10 -9.86
C GLY A 228 -17.45 14.33 -9.41
N GLY A 229 -18.19 13.77 -10.36
CA GLY A 229 -19.38 12.97 -10.05
C GLY A 229 -19.01 11.66 -9.37
N THR A 230 -19.70 11.34 -8.29
CA THR A 230 -19.50 10.12 -7.51
C THR A 230 -20.63 9.09 -7.67
N GLY A 231 -21.67 9.44 -8.44
CA GLY A 231 -22.89 8.63 -8.57
C GLY A 231 -23.95 8.94 -7.50
N SER A 232 -23.56 9.57 -6.40
CA SER A 232 -24.43 10.03 -5.30
C SER A 232 -24.53 11.55 -5.26
N ALA A 233 -25.46 12.09 -4.44
CA ALA A 233 -25.63 13.52 -4.16
C ALA A 233 -25.64 14.42 -5.42
N SER A 234 -26.17 13.94 -6.55
CA SER A 234 -26.12 14.60 -7.86
C SER A 234 -26.88 15.95 -7.90
N HIS A 235 -27.59 16.32 -6.85
CA HIS A 235 -28.29 17.58 -6.68
C HIS A 235 -27.40 18.70 -6.11
N SER A 236 -26.18 18.36 -5.65
CA SER A 236 -25.22 19.29 -5.06
C SER A 236 -24.00 19.45 -5.97
N GLU A 237 -23.44 20.66 -6.04
CA GLU A 237 -22.15 20.95 -6.68
C GLU A 237 -20.97 20.74 -5.70
N GLU A 238 -21.26 20.56 -4.41
CA GLU A 238 -20.26 20.30 -3.39
C GLU A 238 -19.82 18.82 -3.41
N VAL A 239 -18.55 18.59 -3.08
CA VAL A 239 -18.03 17.23 -2.92
C VAL A 239 -18.74 16.57 -1.73
N PRO A 240 -19.22 15.32 -1.86
CA PRO A 240 -19.84 14.62 -0.74
C PRO A 240 -18.94 14.59 0.50
N SER A 241 -19.54 14.79 1.68
CA SER A 241 -18.81 14.72 2.96
C SER A 241 -18.68 13.30 3.50
N PHE A 242 -19.48 12.36 2.97
CA PHE A 242 -19.51 10.98 3.43
C PHE A 242 -18.54 10.06 2.65
N LEU A 243 -18.10 9.02 3.32
CA LEU A 243 -17.22 7.99 2.78
C LEU A 243 -18.03 6.86 2.13
N PRO A 244 -17.49 6.22 1.10
CA PRO A 244 -16.20 6.48 0.44
C PRO A 244 -16.25 7.56 -0.66
N ASP A 245 -17.43 8.07 -1.00
CA ASP A 245 -17.73 8.95 -2.13
C ASP A 245 -16.85 10.21 -2.16
N ARG A 246 -16.50 10.72 -0.96
CA ARG A 246 -15.60 11.88 -0.83
C ARG A 246 -14.31 11.76 -1.62
N PHE A 247 -13.79 10.53 -1.78
CA PHE A 247 -12.48 10.27 -2.40
C PHE A 247 -12.58 9.47 -3.71
N GLU A 248 -13.78 9.13 -4.17
CA GLU A 248 -14.01 8.27 -5.34
C GLU A 248 -14.74 9.01 -6.47
N ALA A 249 -14.19 10.13 -6.90
CA ALA A 249 -14.72 10.85 -8.04
C ALA A 249 -14.47 10.08 -9.35
N GLY A 250 -15.53 9.94 -10.17
CA GLY A 250 -15.50 9.26 -11.46
C GLY A 250 -15.93 7.79 -11.39
N THR A 251 -15.88 7.12 -12.54
CA THR A 251 -16.22 5.69 -12.64
C THR A 251 -15.07 4.83 -12.12
N LEU A 252 -15.36 3.96 -11.16
CA LEU A 252 -14.39 3.01 -10.62
C LEU A 252 -13.93 1.99 -11.67
N ASN A 253 -12.74 1.44 -11.49
CA ASN A 253 -12.23 0.32 -12.29
C ASN A 253 -12.93 -0.98 -11.85
N LEU A 254 -14.19 -1.13 -12.22
CA LEU A 254 -15.00 -2.29 -11.80
C LEU A 254 -14.39 -3.63 -12.24
N PRO A 255 -13.94 -3.82 -13.49
CA PRO A 255 -13.27 -5.07 -13.86
C PRO A 255 -12.07 -5.39 -12.95
N GLY A 256 -11.26 -4.38 -12.62
CA GLY A 256 -10.13 -4.54 -11.71
C GLY A 256 -10.57 -4.88 -10.28
N ILE A 257 -11.66 -4.28 -9.78
CA ILE A 257 -12.20 -4.57 -8.44
C ILE A 257 -12.76 -5.99 -8.37
N MET A 258 -13.42 -6.49 -9.43
CA MET A 258 -13.86 -7.90 -9.50
C MET A 258 -12.67 -8.85 -9.41
N GLY A 259 -11.59 -8.57 -10.14
CA GLY A 259 -10.34 -9.32 -10.04
C GLY A 259 -9.70 -9.23 -8.65
N LEU A 260 -9.71 -8.05 -8.03
CA LEU A 260 -9.20 -7.86 -6.66
C LEU A 260 -10.05 -8.62 -5.64
N HIS A 261 -11.38 -8.63 -5.78
CA HIS A 261 -12.28 -9.43 -4.96
C HIS A 261 -11.90 -10.91 -4.98
N ALA A 262 -11.73 -11.47 -6.18
CA ALA A 262 -11.33 -12.87 -6.36
C ALA A 262 -9.94 -13.16 -5.75
N ALA A 263 -9.00 -12.21 -5.87
CA ALA A 263 -7.68 -12.31 -5.25
C ALA A 263 -7.75 -12.31 -3.73
N LEU A 264 -8.54 -11.42 -3.14
CA LEU A 264 -8.73 -11.35 -1.69
C LEU A 264 -9.43 -12.60 -1.14
N THR A 265 -10.40 -13.16 -1.87
CA THR A 265 -11.02 -14.44 -1.52
C THR A 265 -9.98 -15.57 -1.50
N TRP A 266 -9.11 -15.63 -2.52
CA TRP A 266 -8.01 -16.59 -2.54
C TRP A 266 -7.03 -16.38 -1.36
N LEU A 267 -6.73 -15.13 -0.99
CA LEU A 267 -5.86 -14.80 0.15
C LEU A 267 -6.51 -15.23 1.49
N GLU A 268 -7.82 -15.04 1.65
CA GLU A 268 -8.56 -15.49 2.84
C GLU A 268 -8.51 -17.03 2.97
N GLU A 269 -8.62 -17.75 1.85
CA GLU A 269 -8.52 -19.22 1.81
C GLU A 269 -7.10 -19.73 2.07
N ALA A 270 -6.09 -19.09 1.48
CA ALA A 270 -4.68 -19.47 1.64
C ALA A 270 -4.15 -19.13 3.03
N GLY A 271 -4.61 -18.05 3.63
CA GLY A 271 -4.17 -17.52 4.90
C GLY A 271 -2.84 -16.76 4.84
N ILE A 272 -2.82 -15.53 5.34
CA ILE A 272 -1.63 -14.64 5.30
C ILE A 272 -0.44 -15.27 6.04
N ASP A 273 -0.66 -15.93 7.17
CA ASP A 273 0.41 -16.58 7.93
C ASP A 273 1.06 -17.73 7.16
N ALA A 274 0.27 -18.51 6.40
CA ALA A 274 0.80 -19.58 5.55
C ALA A 274 1.63 -19.00 4.37
N ILE A 275 1.16 -17.91 3.74
CA ILE A 275 1.87 -17.21 2.69
C ILE A 275 3.20 -16.66 3.23
N ARG A 276 3.16 -15.97 4.37
CA ARG A 276 4.34 -15.43 5.02
C ARG A 276 5.36 -16.52 5.35
N ALA A 277 4.92 -17.63 5.95
CA ALA A 277 5.80 -18.76 6.28
C ALA A 277 6.46 -19.35 5.04
N HIS A 278 5.72 -19.47 3.94
CA HIS A 278 6.23 -19.95 2.66
C HIS A 278 7.28 -18.98 2.07
N GLU A 279 6.96 -17.68 1.98
CA GLU A 279 7.89 -16.66 1.50
C GLU A 279 9.16 -16.59 2.35
N GLN A 280 9.02 -16.68 3.67
CA GLN A 280 10.15 -16.68 4.61
C GLN A 280 11.05 -17.89 4.40
N ALA A 281 10.49 -19.08 4.21
CA ALA A 281 11.25 -20.30 3.94
C ALA A 281 12.01 -20.21 2.61
N LEU A 282 11.40 -19.67 1.56
CA LEU A 282 12.05 -19.46 0.26
C LEU A 282 13.13 -18.40 0.35
N THR A 283 12.90 -17.30 1.04
CA THR A 283 13.87 -16.22 1.26
C THR A 283 15.09 -16.76 2.01
N ASP A 284 14.89 -17.52 3.07
CA ASP A 284 15.96 -18.13 3.85
C ASP A 284 16.78 -19.12 3.01
N ARG A 285 16.11 -19.96 2.20
CA ARG A 285 16.79 -20.84 1.25
C ARG A 285 17.62 -20.07 0.23
N PHE A 286 17.07 -18.98 -0.32
CA PHE A 286 17.76 -18.11 -1.27
C PHE A 286 18.99 -17.46 -0.62
N LEU A 287 18.85 -16.87 0.56
CA LEU A 287 19.95 -16.22 1.29
C LEU A 287 21.11 -17.17 1.54
N ARG A 288 20.81 -18.40 2.02
CA ARG A 288 21.85 -19.43 2.23
C ARG A 288 22.55 -19.85 0.94
N GLY A 289 21.79 -20.05 -0.15
CA GLY A 289 22.35 -20.40 -1.45
C GLY A 289 23.20 -19.27 -2.04
N ALA A 290 22.69 -18.05 -2.02
CA ALA A 290 23.37 -16.89 -2.55
C ALA A 290 24.67 -16.55 -1.79
N ALA A 291 24.69 -16.75 -0.47
CA ALA A 291 25.89 -16.53 0.35
C ALA A 291 27.07 -17.45 -0.02
N SER A 292 26.81 -18.58 -0.69
CA SER A 292 27.85 -19.50 -1.17
C SER A 292 28.40 -19.17 -2.56
N ILE A 293 27.81 -18.18 -3.25
CA ILE A 293 28.21 -17.79 -4.62
C ILE A 293 29.38 -16.80 -4.53
N PRO A 294 30.58 -17.13 -5.08
CA PRO A 294 31.68 -16.19 -5.10
C PRO A 294 31.34 -14.90 -5.86
N ASN A 295 31.82 -13.77 -5.37
CA ASN A 295 31.62 -12.46 -5.98
C ASN A 295 30.14 -12.00 -6.04
N LEU A 296 29.28 -12.56 -5.16
CA LEU A 296 27.90 -12.09 -4.99
C LEU A 296 27.71 -11.54 -3.57
N ARG A 297 27.48 -10.24 -3.46
CA ARG A 297 27.20 -9.57 -2.19
C ARG A 297 25.70 -9.40 -1.98
N LEU A 298 25.21 -9.83 -0.82
CA LEU A 298 23.84 -9.60 -0.38
C LEU A 298 23.76 -8.25 0.36
N VAL A 299 22.62 -7.54 0.19
CA VAL A 299 22.36 -6.26 0.83
C VAL A 299 21.10 -6.37 1.72
N GLY A 300 21.05 -5.60 2.80
CA GLY A 300 20.00 -5.62 3.80
C GLY A 300 20.27 -6.61 4.93
N LEU A 301 19.24 -7.07 5.60
CA LEU A 301 19.35 -8.00 6.74
C LEU A 301 20.01 -9.33 6.34
N ALA A 302 20.77 -9.93 7.23
CA ALA A 302 21.44 -11.20 6.98
C ALA A 302 20.46 -12.40 6.92
N GLY A 303 19.34 -12.34 7.63
CA GLY A 303 18.32 -13.38 7.72
C GLY A 303 17.01 -13.02 7.02
N ALA A 304 16.09 -14.00 6.97
CA ALA A 304 14.76 -13.84 6.44
C ALA A 304 13.77 -13.25 7.48
N GLU A 305 14.13 -13.21 8.74
CA GLU A 305 13.34 -12.62 9.80
C GLU A 305 13.27 -11.09 9.61
N ASN A 306 12.12 -10.50 9.90
CA ASN A 306 11.87 -9.05 9.70
C ASN A 306 12.18 -8.54 8.29
N ARG A 307 11.95 -9.37 7.29
CA ARG A 307 12.18 -9.07 5.88
C ARG A 307 11.00 -9.51 5.02
N ALA A 308 10.57 -8.66 4.11
CA ALA A 308 9.75 -9.06 2.97
C ALA A 308 10.61 -9.87 1.98
N ALA A 309 10.00 -10.65 1.11
CA ALA A 309 10.70 -11.52 0.13
C ALA A 309 11.40 -10.70 -0.98
N VAL A 310 12.15 -9.67 -0.58
CA VAL A 310 12.94 -8.78 -1.45
C VAL A 310 14.40 -8.90 -1.04
N VAL A 311 15.24 -9.45 -1.89
CA VAL A 311 16.65 -9.66 -1.63
C VAL A 311 17.49 -9.04 -2.74
N PRO A 312 18.09 -7.86 -2.51
CA PRO A 312 19.00 -7.27 -3.47
C PRO A 312 20.34 -8.02 -3.47
N VAL A 313 20.78 -8.33 -4.64
CA VAL A 313 22.09 -8.97 -4.91
C VAL A 313 22.96 -8.03 -5.72
N VAL A 314 24.24 -7.93 -5.36
CA VAL A 314 25.21 -7.11 -6.07
C VAL A 314 26.35 -8.02 -6.52
N PRO A 315 26.41 -8.42 -7.80
CA PRO A 315 27.55 -9.14 -8.33
C PRO A 315 28.75 -8.20 -8.38
N GLU A 316 29.87 -8.66 -7.84
CA GLU A 316 31.13 -7.94 -7.91
C GLU A 316 31.75 -8.15 -9.29
N ASN A 317 32.28 -7.09 -9.89
CA ASN A 317 32.93 -7.13 -11.22
C ASN A 317 32.00 -7.47 -12.41
N THR A 318 30.71 -7.29 -12.30
CA THR A 318 29.73 -7.53 -13.38
C THR A 318 28.87 -6.30 -13.58
N ASP A 319 28.70 -5.87 -14.82
CA ASP A 319 27.74 -4.84 -15.17
C ASP A 319 26.30 -5.40 -15.14
N LEU A 320 25.47 -4.91 -14.23
CA LEU A 320 24.08 -5.35 -14.08
C LEU A 320 23.22 -5.01 -15.31
N SER A 321 23.64 -4.09 -16.17
CA SER A 321 22.95 -3.79 -17.42
C SER A 321 22.91 -4.98 -18.38
N LEU A 322 23.80 -5.96 -18.20
CA LEU A 322 23.89 -7.19 -19.00
C LEU A 322 22.95 -8.31 -18.51
N ILE A 323 22.29 -8.16 -17.37
CA ILE A 323 21.37 -9.19 -16.82
C ILE A 323 20.06 -9.28 -17.61
N HIS A 324 19.72 -8.26 -18.37
CA HIS A 324 18.51 -8.20 -19.20
C HIS A 324 18.67 -8.81 -20.61
N ILE A 325 19.74 -9.54 -20.86
CA ILE A 325 19.99 -10.17 -22.16
C ILE A 325 19.48 -11.61 -22.18
#